data_42114979e30ada1610244c883a99fbd5
#
_entry.id   42114979e30ada1610244c883a99fbd5
#
_cell.length_a   1.000
_cell.length_b   1.000
_cell.length_c   1.000
_cell.angle_alpha   90.00
_cell.angle_beta   90.00
_cell.angle_gamma   90.00
#
_symmetry.space_group_name_H-M   'P 1'
#
loop_
_entity.id
_entity.type
_entity.pdbx_description
1 polymer ?
#
loop_
_entity_poly.entity_id
_entity_poly.type
_entity_poly.pdbx_seq_one_letter_code
_entity_poly.pdbx_strand_id
1 'polypeptide(L)'
;MASPEAPEHVVQFALDKLGGLDYLVLNHVGGAPAGMRARSAQATRGLLQAPPSSGSRPRPGLRLRPVTRGRCLQVNLLSYVQLTSRALPSLTDSKGSLVVVSSLLGRVPTSFSTPYSAAKFALDGFFGSLRRELDVQDVDVAITMCVLGLRDRAPAAQGVRGVTRAMASPGPRAALAVIRGGATRAPGVFYPWRFHLLCLLRGWLPRPRAWFIRQDLNISAAAAA
;
A
#
# COMPACT_ATOMS: atom_id res chain seq x y z
N MET A 1 0.44 -3.03 -13.48
CA MET A 1 0.01 -3.32 -12.09
C MET A 1 -1.52 -3.39 -11.92
N ALA A 2 -2.29 -2.83 -12.81
CA ALA A 2 -3.76 -2.93 -12.77
C ALA A 2 -4.29 -4.18 -13.53
N SER A 3 -3.51 -4.74 -14.44
CA SER A 3 -3.75 -6.05 -15.07
C SER A 3 -3.11 -7.16 -14.23
N PRO A 4 -3.72 -8.33 -14.11
CA PRO A 4 -3.13 -9.47 -13.40
C PRO A 4 -1.85 -10.00 -14.04
N GLU A 5 -1.67 -9.79 -15.33
CA GLU A 5 -0.50 -10.25 -16.11
C GLU A 5 0.71 -9.29 -16.00
N ALA A 6 0.46 -8.00 -15.67
CA ALA A 6 1.51 -6.98 -15.62
C ALA A 6 2.66 -7.30 -14.66
N PRO A 7 2.44 -7.86 -13.46
CA PRO A 7 3.52 -8.21 -12.55
C PRO A 7 4.49 -9.24 -13.15
N GLU A 8 3.97 -10.24 -13.84
CA GLU A 8 4.78 -11.29 -14.49
C GLU A 8 5.68 -10.70 -15.57
N HIS A 9 5.09 -9.92 -16.48
CA HIS A 9 5.84 -9.26 -17.55
C HIS A 9 6.94 -8.33 -17.02
N VAL A 10 6.67 -7.61 -15.93
CA VAL A 10 7.66 -6.70 -15.33
C VAL A 10 8.84 -7.46 -14.75
N VAL A 11 8.59 -8.54 -14.01
CA VAL A 11 9.67 -9.34 -13.42
C VAL A 11 10.46 -10.06 -14.51
N GLN A 12 9.78 -10.69 -15.48
CA GLN A 12 10.45 -11.36 -16.59
C GLN A 12 11.34 -10.40 -17.39
N PHE A 13 10.80 -9.21 -17.75
CA PHE A 13 11.59 -8.20 -18.43
C PHE A 13 12.83 -7.77 -17.63
N ALA A 14 12.69 -7.62 -16.31
CA ALA A 14 13.82 -7.25 -15.47
C ALA A 14 14.88 -8.36 -15.43
N LEU A 15 14.48 -9.64 -15.29
CA LEU A 15 15.37 -10.78 -15.31
C LEU A 15 16.09 -10.92 -16.66
N ASP A 16 15.38 -10.75 -17.77
CA ASP A 16 15.94 -10.82 -19.12
C ASP A 16 16.98 -9.72 -19.39
N LYS A 17 16.82 -8.54 -18.77
CA LYS A 17 17.72 -7.39 -18.96
C LYS A 17 18.86 -7.30 -17.96
N LEU A 18 18.65 -7.76 -16.74
CA LEU A 18 19.61 -7.60 -15.64
C LEU A 18 20.34 -8.92 -15.31
N GLY A 19 19.83 -10.06 -15.77
CA GLY A 19 20.38 -11.38 -15.46
C GLY A 19 20.00 -11.91 -14.06
N GLY A 20 19.47 -11.07 -13.18
CA GLY A 20 19.07 -11.40 -11.82
C GLY A 20 18.53 -10.20 -11.05
N LEU A 21 18.07 -10.42 -9.84
CA LEU A 21 17.55 -9.38 -8.95
C LEU A 21 18.16 -9.50 -7.56
N ASP A 22 18.91 -8.47 -7.14
CA ASP A 22 19.40 -8.33 -5.77
C ASP A 22 18.41 -7.57 -4.89
N TYR A 23 17.66 -6.64 -5.49
CA TYR A 23 16.68 -5.82 -4.79
C TYR A 23 15.36 -5.74 -5.56
N LEU A 24 14.26 -5.95 -4.85
CA LEU A 24 12.93 -5.65 -5.35
C LEU A 24 12.27 -4.59 -4.47
N VAL A 25 12.01 -3.39 -5.02
CA VAL A 25 11.36 -2.30 -4.29
C VAL A 25 9.90 -2.17 -4.71
N LEU A 26 8.98 -2.56 -3.85
CA LEU A 26 7.54 -2.45 -4.06
C LEU A 26 7.02 -1.12 -3.53
N ASN A 27 6.94 -0.10 -4.41
CA ASN A 27 6.55 1.28 -4.05
C ASN A 27 5.38 1.83 -4.88
N HIS A 28 4.78 1.04 -5.75
CA HIS A 28 3.67 1.51 -6.55
C HIS A 28 2.40 1.68 -5.71
N VAL A 29 1.55 2.63 -6.08
CA VAL A 29 0.32 2.95 -5.37
C VAL A 29 -0.81 3.23 -6.37
N GLY A 30 -1.96 2.64 -6.12
CA GLY A 30 -3.21 2.93 -6.82
C GLY A 30 -4.11 3.86 -6.01
N GLY A 31 -4.87 4.72 -6.69
CA GLY A 31 -5.85 5.58 -6.05
C GLY A 31 -6.90 4.76 -5.29
N ALA A 32 -7.26 5.21 -4.10
CA ALA A 32 -8.34 4.67 -3.31
C ALA A 32 -9.50 5.66 -3.25
N PRO A 33 -10.73 5.22 -3.46
CA PRO A 33 -11.89 6.08 -3.30
C PRO A 33 -12.12 6.38 -1.80
N ALA A 34 -12.53 7.61 -1.50
CA ALA A 34 -12.85 8.01 -0.15
C ALA A 34 -14.17 7.40 0.34
N GLY A 35 -14.17 6.87 1.55
CA GLY A 35 -15.34 6.47 2.31
C GLY A 35 -16.17 5.29 1.77
N MET A 36 -17.05 4.78 2.62
CA MET A 36 -17.98 3.67 2.33
C MET A 36 -19.46 4.04 2.51
N ARG A 37 -19.78 5.10 3.26
CA ARG A 37 -21.13 5.40 3.73
C ARG A 37 -22.16 5.64 2.63
N ALA A 38 -21.76 6.23 1.51
CA ALA A 38 -22.65 6.55 0.39
C ALA A 38 -22.62 5.51 -0.74
N ARG A 39 -22.12 4.30 -0.48
CA ARG A 39 -21.92 3.28 -1.52
C ARG A 39 -22.92 2.16 -1.41
N SER A 40 -23.48 1.77 -2.57
CA SER A 40 -24.27 0.55 -2.68
C SER A 40 -23.39 -0.70 -2.44
N ALA A 41 -24.00 -1.81 -2.04
CA ALA A 41 -23.31 -3.10 -1.91
C ALA A 41 -22.59 -3.51 -3.19
N GLN A 42 -23.18 -3.19 -4.36
CA GLN A 42 -22.57 -3.46 -5.67
C GLN A 42 -21.32 -2.60 -5.92
N ALA A 43 -21.33 -1.32 -5.53
CA ALA A 43 -20.16 -0.46 -5.60
C ALA A 43 -19.05 -0.92 -4.65
N THR A 44 -19.41 -1.48 -3.50
CA THR A 44 -18.47 -2.07 -2.54
C THR A 44 -17.83 -3.35 -3.09
N ARG A 45 -18.60 -4.24 -3.73
CA ARG A 45 -18.05 -5.42 -4.42
C ARG A 45 -17.04 -5.02 -5.49
N GLY A 46 -17.34 -4.00 -6.30
CA GLY A 46 -16.41 -3.51 -7.31
C GLY A 46 -15.11 -2.89 -6.76
N LEU A 47 -15.01 -2.61 -5.45
CA LEU A 47 -13.74 -2.22 -4.81
C LEU A 47 -12.84 -3.41 -4.49
N LEU A 48 -13.43 -4.57 -4.28
CA LEU A 48 -12.76 -5.80 -3.87
C LEU A 48 -12.43 -6.71 -5.05
N GLN A 49 -13.22 -6.64 -6.13
CA GLN A 49 -13.08 -7.50 -7.30
C GLN A 49 -12.28 -6.80 -8.40
N ALA A 50 -11.39 -7.56 -9.05
CA ALA A 50 -10.83 -7.15 -10.33
C ALA A 50 -11.96 -7.08 -11.37
N PRO A 51 -11.95 -6.11 -12.32
CA PRO A 51 -12.93 -6.08 -13.38
C PRO A 51 -12.81 -7.38 -14.20
N PRO A 52 -13.93 -8.00 -14.58
CA PRO A 52 -13.88 -9.12 -15.49
C PRO A 52 -13.23 -8.68 -16.81
N SER A 53 -12.40 -9.52 -17.38
CA SER A 53 -11.66 -9.32 -18.64
C SER A 53 -12.54 -9.37 -19.89
N SER A 54 -13.85 -9.14 -19.77
CA SER A 54 -14.78 -9.20 -20.89
C SER A 54 -15.00 -7.83 -21.51
N GLY A 55 -14.72 -7.75 -22.81
CA GLY A 55 -14.85 -6.59 -23.69
C GLY A 55 -16.28 -6.08 -23.93
N SER A 56 -16.98 -5.66 -22.91
CA SER A 56 -18.24 -4.95 -23.04
C SER A 56 -18.00 -3.47 -23.28
N ARG A 57 -18.37 -3.01 -24.48
CA ARG A 57 -18.30 -1.60 -24.89
C ARG A 57 -19.08 -0.71 -23.92
N PRO A 58 -18.55 0.49 -23.57
CA PRO A 58 -19.25 1.44 -22.73
C PRO A 58 -20.53 1.95 -23.42
N ARG A 59 -21.65 1.93 -22.72
CA ARG A 59 -22.89 2.58 -23.20
C ARG A 59 -22.70 4.11 -23.17
N PRO A 60 -23.00 4.83 -24.29
CA PRO A 60 -22.93 6.28 -24.34
C PRO A 60 -24.05 6.89 -23.48
N GLY A 61 -23.72 7.76 -22.55
CA GLY A 61 -24.69 8.56 -21.79
C GLY A 61 -24.42 8.73 -20.31
N LEU A 62 -23.63 7.88 -19.65
CA LEU A 62 -23.37 8.05 -18.22
C LEU A 62 -21.89 8.43 -18.01
N ARG A 63 -21.63 9.71 -17.77
CA ARG A 63 -20.30 10.22 -17.42
C ARG A 63 -19.89 9.81 -16.00
N LEU A 64 -19.85 8.52 -15.72
CA LEU A 64 -19.17 7.98 -14.56
C LEU A 64 -17.81 7.51 -15.04
N ARG A 65 -16.75 8.14 -14.55
CA ARG A 65 -15.37 7.67 -14.80
C ARG A 65 -15.25 6.24 -14.25
N PRO A 66 -15.20 5.19 -15.11
CA PRO A 66 -15.29 3.80 -14.64
C PRO A 66 -13.96 3.26 -14.08
N VAL A 67 -12.90 4.06 -14.04
CA VAL A 67 -11.52 3.57 -14.01
C VAL A 67 -10.95 3.30 -12.62
N THR A 68 -11.63 3.69 -11.54
CA THR A 68 -10.99 3.69 -10.20
C THR A 68 -11.56 2.69 -9.20
N ARG A 69 -12.61 1.94 -9.51
CA ARG A 69 -13.41 1.27 -8.48
C ARG A 69 -12.94 -0.14 -8.07
N GLY A 70 -12.36 -0.94 -8.97
CA GLY A 70 -11.90 -2.31 -8.67
C GLY A 70 -10.40 -2.44 -8.38
N ARG A 71 -9.64 -1.35 -8.53
CA ARG A 71 -8.17 -1.40 -8.60
C ARG A 71 -7.43 -1.18 -7.29
N CYS A 72 -8.11 -0.83 -6.20
CA CYS A 72 -7.39 -0.50 -4.96
C CYS A 72 -6.67 -1.71 -4.38
N LEU A 73 -7.36 -2.84 -4.19
CA LEU A 73 -6.73 -4.06 -3.70
C LEU A 73 -5.81 -4.68 -4.75
N GLN A 74 -6.20 -4.65 -6.03
CA GLN A 74 -5.37 -5.17 -7.11
C GLN A 74 -4.00 -4.49 -7.13
N VAL A 75 -3.96 -3.16 -7.09
CA VAL A 75 -2.70 -2.41 -7.19
C VAL A 75 -1.96 -2.33 -5.85
N ASN A 76 -2.67 -2.19 -4.72
CA ASN A 76 -2.02 -1.93 -3.43
C ASN A 76 -1.75 -3.20 -2.60
N LEU A 77 -2.21 -4.37 -3.06
CA LEU A 77 -2.00 -5.66 -2.40
C LEU A 77 -1.62 -6.76 -3.41
N LEU A 78 -2.56 -7.16 -4.29
CA LEU A 78 -2.37 -8.35 -5.12
C LEU A 78 -1.15 -8.24 -6.05
N SER A 79 -0.91 -7.07 -6.64
CA SER A 79 0.28 -6.87 -7.47
C SER A 79 1.59 -6.94 -6.67
N TYR A 80 1.59 -6.57 -5.38
CA TYR A 80 2.74 -6.78 -4.49
C TYR A 80 3.01 -8.27 -4.29
N VAL A 81 1.95 -9.04 -3.99
CA VAL A 81 2.03 -10.50 -3.81
C VAL A 81 2.54 -11.17 -5.09
N GLN A 82 1.96 -10.82 -6.24
CA GLN A 82 2.34 -11.40 -7.53
C GLN A 82 3.79 -11.06 -7.93
N LEU A 83 4.22 -9.81 -7.78
CA LEU A 83 5.60 -9.41 -8.02
C LEU A 83 6.58 -10.17 -7.12
N THR A 84 6.25 -10.30 -5.85
CA THR A 84 7.06 -11.05 -4.87
C THR A 84 7.16 -12.52 -5.28
N SER A 85 6.04 -13.16 -5.56
CA SER A 85 6.00 -14.57 -5.95
C SER A 85 6.87 -14.87 -7.19
N ARG A 86 6.88 -13.96 -8.16
CA ARG A 86 7.68 -14.12 -9.39
C ARG A 86 9.15 -13.78 -9.19
N ALA A 87 9.48 -12.85 -8.31
CA ALA A 87 10.86 -12.43 -8.06
C ALA A 87 11.56 -13.27 -6.99
N LEU A 88 10.82 -13.97 -6.14
CA LEU A 88 11.37 -14.68 -5.00
C LEU A 88 12.46 -15.70 -5.36
N PRO A 89 12.34 -16.52 -6.44
CA PRO A 89 13.43 -17.42 -6.82
C PRO A 89 14.75 -16.69 -7.07
N SER A 90 14.73 -15.63 -7.89
CA SER A 90 15.94 -14.85 -8.17
C SER A 90 16.51 -14.14 -6.93
N LEU A 91 15.63 -13.64 -6.04
CA LEU A 91 16.07 -13.05 -4.76
C LEU A 91 16.66 -14.10 -3.82
N THR A 92 16.22 -15.35 -3.89
CA THR A 92 16.80 -16.46 -3.12
C THR A 92 18.20 -16.77 -3.61
N ASP A 93 18.39 -16.87 -4.93
CA ASP A 93 19.69 -17.16 -5.53
C ASP A 93 20.73 -16.07 -5.22
N SER A 94 20.31 -14.80 -5.24
CA SER A 94 21.17 -13.65 -4.94
C SER A 94 21.31 -13.34 -3.45
N LYS A 95 20.59 -14.04 -2.55
CA LYS A 95 20.43 -13.66 -1.13
C LYS A 95 19.98 -12.20 -0.98
N GLY A 96 19.05 -11.81 -1.82
CA GLY A 96 18.64 -10.44 -2.06
C GLY A 96 17.73 -9.85 -0.99
N SER A 97 17.17 -8.69 -1.30
CA SER A 97 16.30 -7.93 -0.38
C SER A 97 15.02 -7.47 -1.02
N LEU A 98 13.91 -7.69 -0.34
CA LEU A 98 12.58 -7.23 -0.69
C LEU A 98 12.21 -6.03 0.17
N VAL A 99 12.02 -4.87 -0.46
CA VAL A 99 11.67 -3.62 0.21
C VAL A 99 10.21 -3.28 -0.08
N VAL A 100 9.37 -3.34 0.94
CA VAL A 100 7.92 -3.14 0.83
C VAL A 100 7.51 -1.79 1.38
N VAL A 101 7.09 -0.88 0.51
CA VAL A 101 6.63 0.45 0.92
C VAL A 101 5.16 0.40 1.31
N SER A 102 4.93 0.50 2.61
CA SER A 102 3.62 0.58 3.24
C SER A 102 3.31 2.02 3.65
N SER A 103 2.32 2.20 4.49
CA SER A 103 1.84 3.49 4.97
C SER A 103 1.48 3.41 6.45
N LEU A 104 1.50 4.55 7.13
CA LEU A 104 0.93 4.67 8.47
C LEU A 104 -0.55 4.20 8.51
N LEU A 105 -1.29 4.39 7.41
CA LEU A 105 -2.67 3.88 7.27
C LEU A 105 -2.77 2.35 7.22
N GLY A 106 -1.67 1.64 7.05
CA GLY A 106 -1.55 0.19 7.24
C GLY A 106 -1.28 -0.22 8.68
N ARG A 107 -1.14 0.72 9.61
CA ARG A 107 -0.93 0.48 11.04
C ARG A 107 -2.02 1.13 11.89
N VAL A 108 -2.49 2.29 11.47
CA VAL A 108 -3.50 3.08 12.19
C VAL A 108 -4.66 3.38 11.23
N PRO A 109 -5.85 2.79 11.44
CA PRO A 109 -6.98 3.05 10.57
C PRO A 109 -7.51 4.46 10.78
N THR A 110 -7.86 5.14 9.68
CA THR A 110 -8.47 6.47 9.70
C THR A 110 -9.80 6.49 8.95
N SER A 111 -10.60 7.52 9.22
CA SER A 111 -11.85 7.73 8.50
C SER A 111 -11.60 7.90 6.98
N PHE A 112 -12.53 7.46 6.17
CA PHE A 112 -12.52 7.58 4.70
C PHE A 112 -11.38 6.90 3.95
N SER A 113 -10.55 6.08 4.64
CA SER A 113 -9.44 5.34 4.03
C SER A 113 -9.66 3.83 3.94
N THR A 114 -10.88 3.34 4.17
CA THR A 114 -11.20 1.92 4.37
C THR A 114 -10.56 0.97 3.36
N PRO A 115 -10.72 1.11 2.02
CA PRO A 115 -10.13 0.16 1.08
C PRO A 115 -8.61 0.22 1.05
N TYR A 116 -8.03 1.42 1.17
CA TYR A 116 -6.59 1.62 1.18
C TYR A 116 -5.96 1.09 2.47
N SER A 117 -6.55 1.41 3.62
CA SER A 117 -6.10 0.87 4.91
C SER A 117 -6.18 -0.64 4.93
N ALA A 118 -7.28 -1.24 4.45
CA ALA A 118 -7.41 -2.69 4.36
C ALA A 118 -6.28 -3.31 3.53
N ALA A 119 -5.98 -2.76 2.35
CA ALA A 119 -4.88 -3.23 1.51
C ALA A 119 -3.53 -3.12 2.22
N LYS A 120 -3.24 -1.98 2.86
CA LYS A 120 -1.96 -1.74 3.53
C LYS A 120 -1.80 -2.53 4.83
N PHE A 121 -2.87 -2.82 5.57
CA PHE A 121 -2.85 -3.76 6.71
C PHE A 121 -2.58 -5.20 6.23
N ALA A 122 -3.19 -5.60 5.11
CA ALA A 122 -2.98 -6.92 4.53
C ALA A 122 -1.53 -7.15 4.09
N LEU A 123 -0.82 -6.10 3.61
CA LEU A 123 0.62 -6.21 3.31
C LEU A 123 1.43 -6.58 4.56
N ASP A 124 1.09 -6.01 5.71
CA ASP A 124 1.81 -6.31 6.96
C ASP A 124 1.63 -7.77 7.38
N GLY A 125 0.40 -8.28 7.30
CA GLY A 125 0.12 -9.69 7.54
C GLY A 125 0.84 -10.59 6.57
N PHE A 126 0.74 -10.32 5.26
CA PHE A 126 1.37 -11.15 4.22
C PHE A 126 2.89 -11.20 4.35
N PHE A 127 3.56 -10.05 4.37
CA PHE A 127 5.02 -10.01 4.43
C PHE A 127 5.58 -10.39 5.81
N GLY A 128 4.80 -10.19 6.87
CA GLY A 128 5.15 -10.69 8.19
C GLY A 128 5.14 -12.21 8.26
N SER A 129 4.16 -12.89 7.64
CA SER A 129 4.10 -14.35 7.53
C SER A 129 5.20 -14.87 6.61
N LEU A 130 5.34 -14.29 5.42
CA LEU A 130 6.36 -14.69 4.46
C LEU A 130 7.77 -14.64 5.05
N ARG A 131 8.10 -13.59 5.84
CA ARG A 131 9.40 -13.53 6.53
C ARG A 131 9.62 -14.75 7.42
N ARG A 132 8.61 -15.13 8.20
CA ARG A 132 8.71 -16.30 9.08
C ARG A 132 8.83 -17.62 8.31
N GLU A 133 8.16 -17.72 7.17
CA GLU A 133 8.27 -18.88 6.28
C GLU A 133 9.69 -19.01 5.73
N LEU A 134 10.29 -17.90 5.29
CA LEU A 134 11.68 -17.87 4.82
C LEU A 134 12.67 -18.19 5.95
N ASP A 135 12.47 -17.63 7.13
CA ASP A 135 13.29 -17.93 8.32
C ASP A 135 13.25 -19.43 8.67
N VAL A 136 12.06 -20.06 8.64
CA VAL A 136 11.90 -21.50 8.92
C VAL A 136 12.56 -22.38 7.85
N GLN A 137 12.59 -21.90 6.60
CA GLN A 137 13.19 -22.61 5.46
C GLN A 137 14.68 -22.31 5.29
N ASP A 138 15.29 -21.53 6.18
CA ASP A 138 16.68 -21.08 6.11
C ASP A 138 17.02 -20.36 4.78
N VAL A 139 16.05 -19.59 4.25
CA VAL A 139 16.18 -18.81 3.01
C VAL A 139 16.63 -17.40 3.34
N ASP A 140 17.85 -17.04 2.93
CA ASP A 140 18.47 -15.74 3.22
C ASP A 140 17.94 -14.60 2.30
N VAL A 141 16.65 -14.30 2.38
CA VAL A 141 16.02 -13.14 1.71
C VAL A 141 15.52 -12.17 2.75
N ALA A 142 16.07 -10.96 2.78
CA ALA A 142 15.63 -9.94 3.71
C ALA A 142 14.32 -9.28 3.26
N ILE A 143 13.38 -9.10 4.19
CA ILE A 143 12.14 -8.34 3.93
C ILE A 143 12.12 -7.09 4.81
N THR A 144 12.18 -5.91 4.18
CA THR A 144 12.12 -4.61 4.86
C THR A 144 10.75 -3.97 4.69
N MET A 145 9.99 -3.81 5.78
CA MET A 145 8.69 -3.12 5.78
C MET A 145 8.89 -1.63 6.06
N CYS A 146 8.62 -0.76 5.08
CA CYS A 146 8.77 0.68 5.20
C CYS A 146 7.42 1.35 5.46
N VAL A 147 7.18 1.80 6.68
CA VAL A 147 5.97 2.52 7.10
C VAL A 147 6.19 4.02 6.96
N LEU A 148 5.64 4.59 5.91
CA LEU A 148 5.77 6.01 5.61
C LEU A 148 4.53 6.79 6.04
N GLY A 149 4.75 8.01 6.55
CA GLY A 149 3.68 9.00 6.72
C GLY A 149 3.09 9.45 5.38
N LEU A 150 1.92 10.07 5.43
CA LEU A 150 1.29 10.62 4.24
C LEU A 150 2.16 11.75 3.65
N ARG A 151 2.30 11.77 2.32
CA ARG A 151 3.06 12.79 1.60
C ARG A 151 2.09 13.84 1.05
N ASP A 152 2.49 15.11 1.05
CA ASP A 152 1.68 16.25 0.57
C ASP A 152 1.13 16.11 -0.86
N ARG A 153 1.76 15.30 -1.69
CA ARG A 153 1.42 15.14 -3.12
C ARG A 153 1.00 13.72 -3.51
N ALA A 154 0.76 12.82 -2.54
CA ALA A 154 0.32 11.48 -2.89
C ALA A 154 -1.15 11.50 -3.37
N PRO A 155 -1.50 10.81 -4.48
CA PRO A 155 -2.88 10.70 -4.95
C PRO A 155 -3.85 10.15 -3.87
N ALA A 156 -3.35 9.31 -2.97
CA ALA A 156 -4.10 8.82 -1.81
C ALA A 156 -4.42 9.92 -0.78
N ALA A 157 -3.62 11.00 -0.74
CA ALA A 157 -3.82 12.12 0.18
C ALA A 157 -4.95 13.06 -0.26
N GLN A 158 -5.31 13.08 -1.54
CA GLN A 158 -6.39 13.94 -2.06
C GLN A 158 -7.77 13.56 -1.53
N GLY A 159 -7.96 12.30 -1.11
CA GLY A 159 -9.20 11.82 -0.48
C GLY A 159 -9.25 11.98 1.05
N VAL A 160 -8.13 12.35 1.69
CA VAL A 160 -7.99 12.39 3.17
C VAL A 160 -7.44 13.76 3.58
N ARG A 161 -8.19 14.82 3.28
CA ARG A 161 -7.73 16.21 3.49
C ARG A 161 -7.45 16.61 4.94
N GLY A 162 -7.97 15.92 5.95
CA GLY A 162 -7.87 16.33 7.35
C GLY A 162 -6.64 15.83 8.12
N VAL A 163 -6.02 14.71 7.68
CA VAL A 163 -4.93 14.06 8.43
C VAL A 163 -3.53 14.43 7.90
N THR A 164 -3.46 15.08 6.74
CA THR A 164 -2.24 15.15 5.94
C THR A 164 -1.31 16.31 6.29
N ARG A 165 -1.81 17.45 6.74
CA ARG A 165 -0.98 18.65 6.93
C ARG A 165 0.05 18.54 8.06
N ALA A 166 -0.30 17.90 9.16
CA ALA A 166 0.58 17.79 10.33
C ALA A 166 1.65 16.68 10.22
N MET A 167 1.52 15.78 9.24
CA MET A 167 2.35 14.55 9.12
C MET A 167 3.05 14.39 7.76
N ALA A 168 3.04 15.41 6.94
CA ALA A 168 3.70 15.37 5.63
C ALA A 168 5.23 15.23 5.79
N SER A 169 5.76 14.26 5.11
CA SER A 169 7.20 13.97 5.15
C SER A 169 7.88 14.39 3.85
N PRO A 170 9.05 15.09 3.93
CA PRO A 170 9.81 15.45 2.75
C PRO A 170 10.18 14.21 1.93
N GLY A 171 9.81 14.19 0.65
CA GLY A 171 10.00 13.05 -0.25
C GLY A 171 11.43 12.50 -0.29
N PRO A 172 12.48 13.34 -0.48
CA PRO A 172 13.85 12.87 -0.56
C PRO A 172 14.35 12.18 0.71
N ARG A 173 14.01 12.71 1.89
CA ARG A 173 14.40 12.10 3.18
C ARG A 173 13.69 10.76 3.41
N ALA A 174 12.41 10.65 3.02
CA ALA A 174 11.68 9.39 3.09
C ALA A 174 12.29 8.33 2.15
N ALA A 175 12.65 8.73 0.92
CA ALA A 175 13.33 7.85 -0.02
C ALA A 175 14.68 7.36 0.52
N LEU A 176 15.48 8.25 1.10
CA LEU A 176 16.75 7.89 1.71
C LEU A 176 16.57 6.89 2.88
N ALA A 177 15.52 7.08 3.71
CA ALA A 177 15.22 6.14 4.79
C ALA A 177 14.84 4.74 4.24
N VAL A 178 14.07 4.68 3.16
CA VAL A 178 13.73 3.41 2.48
C VAL A 178 14.97 2.73 1.92
N ILE A 179 15.82 3.47 1.20
CA ILE A 179 17.06 2.94 0.62
C ILE A 179 18.00 2.41 1.71
N ARG A 180 18.22 3.19 2.77
CA ARG A 180 19.04 2.76 3.91
C ARG A 180 18.49 1.51 4.58
N GLY A 181 17.17 1.46 4.81
CA GLY A 181 16.51 0.29 5.39
C GLY A 181 16.72 -0.97 4.57
N GLY A 182 16.53 -0.89 3.26
CA GLY A 182 16.82 -2.02 2.35
C GLY A 182 18.29 -2.43 2.34
N ALA A 183 19.20 -1.46 2.25
CA ALA A 183 20.64 -1.72 2.23
C ALA A 183 21.18 -2.34 3.54
N THR A 184 20.59 -1.96 4.69
CA THR A 184 20.95 -2.53 5.98
C THR A 184 20.15 -3.79 6.35
N ARG A 185 19.28 -4.28 5.44
CA ARG A 185 18.41 -5.45 5.67
C ARG A 185 17.54 -5.29 6.93
N ALA A 186 17.21 -4.05 7.30
CA ALA A 186 16.43 -3.76 8.51
C ALA A 186 15.02 -4.36 8.41
N PRO A 187 14.48 -5.02 9.44
CA PRO A 187 13.17 -5.65 9.40
C PRO A 187 12.01 -4.65 9.24
N GLY A 188 12.24 -3.39 9.64
CA GLY A 188 11.23 -2.33 9.52
C GLY A 188 11.84 -0.94 9.57
N VAL A 189 11.26 -0.04 8.78
CA VAL A 189 11.60 1.39 8.73
C VAL A 189 10.35 2.21 8.98
N PHE A 190 10.41 3.14 9.93
CA PHE A 190 9.35 4.11 10.20
C PHE A 190 9.84 5.52 9.88
N TYR A 191 9.15 6.19 8.97
CA TYR A 191 9.54 7.55 8.64
C TYR A 191 8.31 8.49 8.60
N PRO A 192 8.32 9.54 9.43
CA PRO A 192 9.23 9.84 10.55
C PRO A 192 9.24 8.77 11.66
N TRP A 193 10.37 8.62 12.33
CA TRP A 193 10.58 7.60 13.39
C TRP A 193 9.53 7.62 14.53
N ARG A 194 8.97 8.79 14.83
CA ARG A 194 7.89 8.95 15.82
C ARG A 194 6.63 8.14 15.52
N PHE A 195 6.43 7.72 14.28
CA PHE A 195 5.34 6.78 13.93
C PHE A 195 5.57 5.40 14.52
N HIS A 196 6.80 4.99 14.74
CA HIS A 196 7.10 3.76 15.46
C HIS A 196 6.57 3.83 16.90
N LEU A 197 6.86 4.91 17.62
CA LEU A 197 6.31 5.14 18.96
C LEU A 197 4.78 5.14 18.96
N LEU A 198 4.16 5.83 18.01
CA LEU A 198 2.70 5.85 17.89
C LEU A 198 2.12 4.43 17.70
N CYS A 199 2.78 3.61 16.90
CA CYS A 199 2.36 2.23 16.65
C CYS A 199 2.55 1.34 17.89
N LEU A 200 3.62 1.54 18.66
CA LEU A 200 3.88 0.81 19.91
C LEU A 200 2.87 1.19 21.00
N LEU A 201 2.64 2.47 21.19
CA LEU A 201 1.72 2.99 22.23
C LEU A 201 0.25 2.71 21.91
N ARG A 202 -0.08 2.42 20.66
CA ARG A 202 -1.47 2.16 20.24
C ARG A 202 -2.13 1.02 21.02
N GLY A 203 -1.39 -0.01 21.39
CA GLY A 203 -1.90 -1.14 22.19
C GLY A 203 -2.26 -0.78 23.62
N TRP A 204 -1.62 0.26 24.16
CA TRP A 204 -1.77 0.69 25.54
C TRP A 204 -2.76 1.85 25.73
N LEU A 205 -2.94 2.68 24.70
CA LEU A 205 -3.87 3.79 24.74
C LEU A 205 -5.28 3.28 24.48
N PRO A 206 -6.21 3.39 25.45
CA PRO A 206 -7.61 3.10 25.20
C PRO A 206 -8.12 4.07 24.15
N ARG A 207 -8.18 3.61 22.92
CA ARG A 207 -8.77 4.26 21.73
C ARG A 207 -8.74 5.79 21.80
N PRO A 208 -7.71 6.46 21.30
CA PRO A 208 -7.75 7.90 21.09
C PRO A 208 -8.70 8.16 19.92
N ARG A 209 -10.01 7.92 20.14
CA ARG A 209 -11.04 7.89 19.10
C ARG A 209 -11.36 9.26 18.53
N ALA A 210 -11.00 10.32 19.20
CA ALA A 210 -11.51 11.63 18.84
C ALA A 210 -10.43 12.72 18.73
N TRP A 211 -9.34 12.59 19.44
CA TRP A 211 -8.44 13.73 19.62
C TRP A 211 -7.54 14.02 18.42
N PHE A 212 -7.03 12.97 17.75
CA PHE A 212 -6.17 13.14 16.55
C PHE A 212 -6.91 13.39 15.24
N ILE A 213 -8.22 13.11 15.18
CA ILE A 213 -8.99 13.10 13.93
C ILE A 213 -10.06 14.22 13.91
N ARG A 214 -10.36 14.85 15.03
CA ARG A 214 -11.46 15.80 15.13
C ARG A 214 -11.16 17.22 14.65
N GLN A 215 -9.90 17.59 14.45
CA GLN A 215 -9.58 18.98 14.26
C GLN A 215 -9.88 19.59 12.89
N ASP A 216 -10.04 18.78 11.81
CA ASP A 216 -10.15 19.37 10.47
C ASP A 216 -11.16 18.71 9.51
N LEU A 217 -12.05 17.87 10.00
CA LEU A 217 -13.10 17.32 9.15
C LEU A 217 -14.35 18.20 9.21
N ASN A 218 -14.41 19.21 8.36
CA ASN A 218 -15.67 19.86 8.02
C ASN A 218 -16.49 18.89 7.13
N ILE A 219 -17.21 17.97 7.79
CA ILE A 219 -17.90 16.81 7.18
C ILE A 219 -19.14 17.25 6.40
N SER A 220 -19.62 18.48 6.60
CA SER A 220 -20.84 18.99 5.99
C SER A 220 -20.77 19.16 4.47
N ALA A 221 -19.60 19.38 3.88
CA ALA A 221 -19.46 19.58 2.44
C ALA A 221 -19.20 18.29 1.63
N ALA A 222 -18.73 17.22 2.26
CA ALA A 222 -18.37 15.98 1.57
C ALA A 222 -19.48 14.90 1.58
N ALA A 223 -20.56 15.13 2.34
CA ALA A 223 -21.70 14.21 2.43
C ALA A 223 -22.85 14.59 1.50
N ALA A 224 -22.78 15.74 0.81
CA ALA A 224 -23.83 16.29 -0.06
C ALA A 224 -23.48 16.22 -1.56
N ALA A 225 -22.36 15.60 -1.96
CA ALA A 225 -21.96 15.44 -3.36
C ALA A 225 -21.90 13.97 -3.79
#